data_61ec7c861218e57f099ca71d2d32f866
#
_entry.id   61ec7c861218e57f099ca71d2d32f866
#
_cell.length_a   1.000
_cell.length_b   1.000
_cell.length_c   1.000
_cell.angle_alpha   90.00
_cell.angle_beta   90.00
_cell.angle_gamma   90.00
#
_symmetry.space_group_name_H-M   'P 1'
#
loop_
_entity.id
_entity.type
_entity.pdbx_description
1 polymer ?
#
loop_
_entity_poly.entity_id
_entity_poly.type
_entity_poly.pdbx_seq_one_letter_code
_entity_poly.pdbx_strand_id
1 'polypeptide(L)'
;MAASCASTLPSLSFVSSSSSNSPRRFRRSRVVAMASVGQKVYAPGVAVSEGNGGLPKIDLKSPHGSEAEIYLFGACVTSFKVPNGKDLLFVRPDAVFNGQKPISGGIPHCFPQFGPGPMQQHGFARNVNWSIADSEVTEGDPAVTLELKDDSYSRSMWDFSFQALYKVSLHSTSLSTTLKITNMDDKPFSFNSALHTYFRASIAGVSVKGLKGCKTLNKDLDPKNPLEGKEEREEVTFPGFVDCIYLGAPSQLILDNGLGDKIAISNSSWSDAVLWNPHQQMEACYKDFVCVENAKIETVQLEPKQSWVAEQKIELV
;
A
#
# COMPACT_ATOMS: atom_id res chain seq x y z
N MET A 1 52.89 36.71 2.40
CA MET A 1 54.24 36.10 2.41
C MET A 1 54.03 34.71 1.85
N ALA A 2 54.21 34.47 0.54
CA ALA A 2 55.41 34.34 -0.26
C ALA A 2 56.24 33.16 0.24
N ALA A 3 56.31 32.08 -0.49
CA ALA A 3 57.32 31.62 -1.43
C ALA A 3 57.07 30.11 -1.63
N SER A 4 56.87 29.59 -2.80
CA SER A 4 57.69 29.50 -4.01
C SER A 4 58.71 28.36 -4.02
N CYS A 5 58.67 27.67 -5.14
CA CYS A 5 59.72 26.93 -5.87
C CYS A 5 60.05 25.47 -5.43
N ALA A 6 60.36 24.55 -6.28
CA ALA A 6 60.51 24.41 -7.73
C ALA A 6 60.92 22.96 -8.01
N SER A 7 60.43 22.45 -9.12
CA SER A 7 61.02 21.68 -10.22
C SER A 7 62.31 20.89 -9.99
N THR A 8 62.30 19.64 -10.49
CA THR A 8 63.31 19.16 -11.49
C THR A 8 62.97 17.77 -12.04
N LEU A 9 62.87 17.63 -13.36
CA LEU A 9 63.23 16.45 -14.16
C LEU A 9 64.72 16.54 -14.48
N PRO A 10 65.46 15.49 -14.81
CA PRO A 10 65.39 14.74 -16.06
C PRO A 10 65.77 13.24 -15.85
N SER A 11 65.90 12.31 -16.74
CA SER A 11 66.33 12.20 -18.13
C SER A 11 66.08 10.80 -18.68
N LEU A 12 65.97 10.73 -19.97
CA LEU A 12 65.90 9.55 -20.82
C LEU A 12 67.22 8.70 -20.82
N SER A 13 67.06 7.37 -20.96
CA SER A 13 68.02 6.56 -21.66
C SER A 13 67.39 5.35 -22.36
N PHE A 14 67.59 5.32 -23.65
CA PHE A 14 67.32 4.21 -24.57
C PHE A 14 68.34 3.08 -24.37
N VAL A 15 67.89 1.83 -24.43
CA VAL A 15 68.73 0.72 -25.04
C VAL A 15 67.82 -0.37 -25.63
N SER A 16 68.17 -0.77 -26.77
CA SER A 16 67.72 -1.64 -27.84
C SER A 16 67.27 -3.07 -27.50
N SER A 17 66.30 -3.47 -28.26
CA SER A 17 65.99 -4.74 -28.95
C SER A 17 66.79 -6.02 -28.66
N SER A 18 66.09 -7.10 -28.36
CA SER A 18 66.34 -8.43 -28.93
C SER A 18 65.06 -9.24 -29.03
N SER A 19 64.80 -9.75 -30.22
CA SER A 19 63.69 -10.62 -30.60
C SER A 19 63.91 -12.05 -30.05
N SER A 20 62.85 -12.64 -29.44
CA SER A 20 62.78 -14.10 -29.35
C SER A 20 61.35 -14.56 -29.57
N ASN A 21 61.20 -15.36 -30.62
CA ASN A 21 59.99 -16.09 -30.96
C ASN A 21 59.59 -17.07 -29.82
N SER A 22 58.39 -17.02 -29.36
CA SER A 22 57.77 -18.08 -28.58
C SER A 22 56.30 -18.28 -28.99
N PRO A 23 55.74 -19.50 -28.96
CA PRO A 23 54.53 -19.86 -29.68
C PRO A 23 53.27 -19.32 -29.02
N ARG A 24 52.33 -18.86 -29.85
CA ARG A 24 50.98 -18.41 -29.45
C ARG A 24 50.24 -19.52 -28.72
N ARG A 25 50.08 -19.41 -27.39
CA ARG A 25 49.07 -20.14 -26.64
C ARG A 25 47.68 -19.55 -26.95
N PHE A 26 46.83 -20.32 -27.58
CA PHE A 26 45.41 -20.05 -27.67
C PHE A 26 44.84 -19.94 -26.26
N ARG A 27 44.50 -18.71 -25.85
CA ARG A 27 43.64 -18.47 -24.71
C ARG A 27 42.23 -18.96 -25.07
N ARG A 28 41.82 -20.09 -24.53
CA ARG A 28 40.40 -20.48 -24.48
C ARG A 28 39.71 -19.43 -23.64
N SER A 29 38.93 -18.54 -24.27
CA SER A 29 37.95 -17.72 -23.60
C SER A 29 36.97 -18.65 -22.90
N ARG A 30 37.00 -18.68 -21.57
CA ARG A 30 35.90 -19.21 -20.79
C ARG A 30 34.70 -18.28 -21.04
N VAL A 31 33.77 -18.74 -21.85
CA VAL A 31 32.41 -18.19 -21.85
C VAL A 31 31.88 -18.55 -20.48
N VAL A 32 31.83 -17.57 -19.58
CA VAL A 32 31.05 -17.67 -18.35
C VAL A 32 29.60 -17.61 -18.83
N ALA A 33 28.95 -18.76 -18.85
CA ALA A 33 27.52 -18.82 -19.01
C ALA A 33 26.94 -18.01 -17.84
N MET A 34 26.46 -16.79 -18.11
CA MET A 34 25.58 -16.10 -17.21
C MET A 34 24.35 -17.00 -17.12
N ALA A 35 24.17 -17.62 -15.94
CA ALA A 35 22.91 -18.26 -15.60
C ALA A 35 21.84 -17.18 -15.78
N SER A 36 20.94 -17.39 -16.72
CA SER A 36 19.73 -16.58 -16.84
C SER A 36 19.00 -16.75 -15.53
N VAL A 37 18.98 -15.71 -14.70
CA VAL A 37 18.02 -15.60 -13.59
C VAL A 37 16.67 -15.73 -14.26
N GLY A 38 15.98 -16.85 -14.03
CA GLY A 38 14.68 -17.14 -14.64
C GLY A 38 13.75 -15.96 -14.37
N GLN A 39 13.31 -15.32 -15.43
CA GLN A 39 12.34 -14.23 -15.34
C GLN A 39 11.08 -14.81 -14.71
N LYS A 40 10.69 -14.32 -13.52
CA LYS A 40 9.49 -14.81 -12.83
C LYS A 40 8.29 -14.55 -13.75
N VAL A 41 7.62 -15.62 -14.20
CA VAL A 41 6.43 -15.52 -15.04
C VAL A 41 5.24 -15.34 -14.13
N TYR A 42 4.48 -14.28 -14.35
CA TYR A 42 3.25 -13.99 -13.64
C TYR A 42 2.03 -14.45 -14.45
N ALA A 43 0.89 -14.56 -13.77
CA ALA A 43 -0.38 -14.91 -14.40
C ALA A 43 -0.78 -13.86 -15.47
N PRO A 44 -1.55 -14.24 -16.49
CA PRO A 44 -2.10 -13.30 -17.47
C PRO A 44 -2.81 -12.11 -16.80
N GLY A 45 -2.56 -10.90 -17.30
CA GLY A 45 -3.10 -9.68 -16.73
C GLY A 45 -2.33 -9.15 -15.50
N VAL A 46 -1.26 -9.83 -15.09
CA VAL A 46 -0.37 -9.39 -13.99
C VAL A 46 1.01 -9.06 -14.57
N ALA A 47 1.47 -7.83 -14.39
CA ALA A 47 2.79 -7.39 -14.81
C ALA A 47 3.49 -6.64 -13.69
N VAL A 48 4.82 -6.71 -13.65
CA VAL A 48 5.65 -5.90 -12.74
C VAL A 48 6.38 -4.86 -13.56
N SER A 49 6.31 -3.63 -13.11
CA SER A 49 6.92 -2.47 -13.77
C SER A 49 7.55 -1.53 -12.75
N GLU A 50 8.21 -0.50 -13.23
CA GLU A 50 8.71 0.60 -12.41
C GLU A 50 7.68 1.74 -12.41
N GLY A 51 7.36 2.24 -11.22
CA GLY A 51 6.45 3.36 -11.02
C GLY A 51 7.15 4.64 -10.60
N ASN A 52 6.39 5.55 -10.01
CA ASN A 52 6.91 6.81 -9.51
C ASN A 52 8.06 6.58 -8.52
N GLY A 53 9.09 7.42 -8.59
CA GLY A 53 10.27 7.34 -7.73
C GLY A 53 11.15 6.12 -7.95
N GLY A 54 10.96 5.39 -9.06
CA GLY A 54 11.69 4.15 -9.36
C GLY A 54 11.24 2.96 -8.50
N LEU A 55 10.09 3.08 -7.82
CA LEU A 55 9.59 2.00 -6.96
C LEU A 55 8.93 0.89 -7.80
N PRO A 56 9.18 -0.38 -7.47
CA PRO A 56 8.52 -1.48 -8.15
C PRO A 56 7.03 -1.50 -7.83
N LYS A 57 6.22 -1.73 -8.88
CA LYS A 57 4.78 -1.87 -8.78
C LYS A 57 4.27 -3.01 -9.63
N ILE A 58 3.05 -3.43 -9.33
CA ILE A 58 2.28 -4.42 -10.07
C ILE A 58 1.17 -3.68 -10.81
N ASP A 59 1.02 -3.98 -12.09
CA ASP A 59 -0.12 -3.58 -12.90
C ASP A 59 -1.03 -4.78 -13.09
N LEU A 60 -2.29 -4.67 -12.68
CA LEU A 60 -3.34 -5.63 -12.97
C LEU A 60 -4.20 -5.10 -14.11
N LYS A 61 -4.51 -5.95 -15.10
CA LYS A 61 -5.39 -5.62 -16.23
C LYS A 61 -6.40 -6.72 -16.45
N SER A 62 -7.67 -6.42 -16.21
CA SER A 62 -8.77 -7.31 -16.51
C SER A 62 -9.08 -7.28 -18.03
N PRO A 63 -9.47 -8.41 -18.63
CA PRO A 63 -9.92 -8.45 -20.02
C PRO A 63 -11.19 -7.62 -20.26
N HIS A 64 -11.86 -7.20 -19.19
CA HIS A 64 -13.07 -6.37 -19.23
C HIS A 64 -12.77 -4.86 -19.22
N GLY A 65 -11.47 -4.47 -19.23
CA GLY A 65 -11.02 -3.08 -19.38
C GLY A 65 -10.77 -2.32 -18.07
N SER A 66 -10.92 -2.95 -16.91
CA SER A 66 -10.48 -2.37 -15.64
C SER A 66 -8.97 -2.57 -15.44
N GLU A 67 -8.37 -1.66 -14.69
CA GLU A 67 -6.94 -1.67 -14.35
C GLU A 67 -6.73 -1.34 -12.86
N ALA A 68 -5.71 -1.92 -12.25
CA ALA A 68 -5.27 -1.53 -10.91
C ALA A 68 -3.75 -1.45 -10.83
N GLU A 69 -3.24 -0.57 -9.97
CA GLU A 69 -1.83 -0.37 -9.74
C GLU A 69 -1.52 -0.58 -8.26
N ILE A 70 -0.51 -1.40 -7.95
CA ILE A 70 -0.15 -1.76 -6.57
C ILE A 70 1.36 -1.61 -6.41
N TYR A 71 1.80 -0.70 -5.56
CA TYR A 71 3.22 -0.60 -5.21
C TYR A 71 3.61 -1.71 -4.23
N LEU A 72 4.78 -2.32 -4.44
CA LEU A 72 5.32 -3.29 -3.47
C LEU A 72 5.63 -2.62 -2.13
N PHE A 73 5.99 -1.35 -2.15
CA PHE A 73 6.15 -0.56 -0.94
C PHE A 73 4.80 -0.30 -0.28
N GLY A 74 4.60 -0.91 0.88
CA GLY A 74 3.36 -0.85 1.64
C GLY A 74 2.24 -1.73 1.09
N ALA A 75 2.45 -2.53 0.04
CA ALA A 75 1.39 -3.22 -0.72
C ALA A 75 0.24 -2.26 -1.07
N CYS A 76 0.58 -1.01 -1.37
CA CYS A 76 -0.38 0.06 -1.53
C CYS A 76 -1.03 0.02 -2.92
N VAL A 77 -2.34 -0.23 -2.97
CA VAL A 77 -3.12 -0.08 -4.21
C VAL A 77 -3.32 1.41 -4.45
N THR A 78 -2.67 1.97 -5.45
CA THR A 78 -2.67 3.42 -5.73
C THR A 78 -3.70 3.84 -6.76
N SER A 79 -4.18 2.90 -7.57
CA SER A 79 -5.16 3.18 -8.64
C SER A 79 -6.09 1.99 -8.81
N PHE A 80 -7.36 2.27 -9.01
CA PHE A 80 -8.37 1.33 -9.49
C PHE A 80 -9.24 2.03 -10.52
N LYS A 81 -8.97 1.72 -11.79
CA LYS A 81 -9.72 2.26 -12.94
C LYS A 81 -10.76 1.27 -13.39
N VAL A 82 -11.99 1.73 -13.48
CA VAL A 82 -13.10 1.00 -14.10
C VAL A 82 -13.05 1.14 -15.64
N PRO A 83 -13.79 0.31 -16.42
CA PRO A 83 -13.66 0.26 -17.88
C PRO A 83 -13.85 1.59 -18.62
N ASN A 84 -14.57 2.55 -18.04
CA ASN A 84 -14.73 3.89 -18.61
C ASN A 84 -13.52 4.82 -18.38
N GLY A 85 -12.44 4.32 -17.77
CA GLY A 85 -11.20 5.04 -17.49
C GLY A 85 -11.21 5.89 -16.23
N LYS A 86 -12.34 5.95 -15.49
CA LYS A 86 -12.40 6.66 -14.20
C LYS A 86 -11.59 5.89 -13.15
N ASP A 87 -10.74 6.60 -12.43
CA ASP A 87 -10.04 6.08 -11.26
C ASP A 87 -10.87 6.38 -10.00
N LEU A 88 -11.27 5.33 -9.30
CA LEU A 88 -12.09 5.46 -8.08
C LEU A 88 -11.24 5.78 -6.85
N LEU A 89 -9.93 5.56 -6.91
CA LEU A 89 -9.01 5.89 -5.83
C LEU A 89 -8.36 7.25 -6.04
N PHE A 90 -7.83 7.80 -4.97
CA PHE A 90 -7.13 9.08 -4.98
C PHE A 90 -5.76 8.95 -4.33
N VAL A 91 -4.74 9.47 -5.00
CA VAL A 91 -3.41 9.65 -4.43
C VAL A 91 -3.18 11.16 -4.30
N ARG A 92 -2.74 11.58 -3.13
CA ARG A 92 -2.48 12.99 -2.85
C ARG A 92 -1.39 13.54 -3.76
N PRO A 93 -1.49 14.80 -4.22
CA PRO A 93 -0.47 15.40 -5.09
C PRO A 93 0.90 15.57 -4.41
N ASP A 94 0.93 15.60 -3.07
CA ASP A 94 2.14 15.65 -2.26
C ASP A 94 2.64 14.28 -1.80
N ALA A 95 2.08 13.18 -2.33
CA ALA A 95 2.53 11.83 -2.02
C ALA A 95 3.99 11.61 -2.44
N VAL A 96 4.77 11.03 -1.53
CA VAL A 96 6.20 10.80 -1.72
C VAL A 96 6.45 9.34 -2.06
N PHE A 97 7.05 9.09 -3.22
CA PHE A 97 7.40 7.75 -3.71
C PHE A 97 8.91 7.54 -3.56
N ASN A 98 9.39 7.36 -2.33
CA ASN A 98 10.83 7.23 -2.06
C ASN A 98 11.20 5.96 -1.27
N GLY A 99 10.26 5.06 -1.01
CA GLY A 99 10.50 3.85 -0.24
C GLY A 99 10.83 4.09 1.25
N GLN A 100 10.57 5.28 1.77
CA GLN A 100 10.84 5.64 3.17
C GLN A 100 9.59 6.14 3.89
N LYS A 101 8.81 7.00 3.24
CA LYS A 101 7.53 7.50 3.75
C LYS A 101 6.38 6.73 3.14
N PRO A 102 5.30 6.46 3.89
CA PRO A 102 4.11 5.82 3.33
C PRO A 102 3.58 6.62 2.14
N ILE A 103 3.08 5.92 1.13
CA ILE A 103 2.35 6.56 0.03
C ILE A 103 1.05 7.12 0.59
N SER A 104 0.84 8.44 0.46
CA SER A 104 -0.36 9.11 0.96
C SER A 104 -1.45 9.07 -0.12
N GLY A 105 -2.32 8.08 -0.05
CA GLY A 105 -3.39 7.85 -1.02
C GLY A 105 -3.58 6.37 -1.36
N GLY A 106 -4.59 6.06 -2.16
CA GLY A 106 -4.94 4.69 -2.48
C GLY A 106 -5.48 3.91 -1.29
N ILE A 107 -4.93 2.74 -1.01
CA ILE A 107 -5.32 1.86 0.10
C ILE A 107 -4.10 1.52 0.97
N PRO A 108 -3.60 2.44 1.81
CA PRO A 108 -2.53 2.15 2.77
C PRO A 108 -2.99 1.22 3.88
N HIS A 109 -2.12 0.31 4.30
CA HIS A 109 -2.35 -0.56 5.44
C HIS A 109 -2.06 0.12 6.78
N CYS A 110 -2.95 -0.03 7.74
CA CYS A 110 -2.69 0.22 9.15
C CYS A 110 -2.51 -1.15 9.84
N PHE A 111 -1.27 -1.54 10.16
CA PHE A 111 -0.95 -2.81 10.81
C PHE A 111 0.47 -2.76 11.41
N PRO A 112 0.70 -3.34 12.59
CA PRO A 112 -0.24 -3.99 13.50
C PRO A 112 -0.96 -3.02 14.46
N GLN A 113 -0.92 -1.72 14.18
CA GLN A 113 -1.54 -0.65 14.96
C GLN A 113 -2.35 0.28 14.07
N PHE A 114 -3.54 0.66 14.50
CA PHE A 114 -4.32 1.76 13.92
C PHE A 114 -4.16 3.03 14.78
N GLY A 115 -3.95 4.18 14.13
CA GLY A 115 -3.77 5.45 14.83
C GLY A 115 -2.43 5.57 15.57
N PRO A 116 -2.35 6.49 16.54
CA PRO A 116 -1.18 6.64 17.41
C PRO A 116 -1.10 5.50 18.44
N GLY A 117 0.11 5.21 18.92
CA GLY A 117 0.36 4.18 19.91
C GLY A 117 1.86 4.03 20.18
N PRO A 118 2.31 2.88 20.72
CA PRO A 118 3.72 2.67 21.05
C PRO A 118 4.63 2.60 19.80
N MET A 119 4.09 2.29 18.63
CA MET A 119 4.80 2.32 17.37
C MET A 119 4.57 3.64 16.61
N GLN A 120 5.22 3.80 15.46
CA GLN A 120 4.87 4.89 14.53
C GLN A 120 3.37 4.81 14.17
N GLN A 121 2.79 5.96 13.86
CA GLN A 121 1.37 6.04 13.52
C GLN A 121 0.98 5.04 12.43
N HIS A 122 -0.06 4.26 12.68
CA HIS A 122 -0.58 3.19 11.83
C HIS A 122 0.35 1.97 11.65
N GLY A 123 1.32 1.77 12.56
CA GLY A 123 2.24 0.63 12.49
C GLY A 123 3.25 0.74 11.35
N PHE A 124 3.79 -0.38 10.91
CA PHE A 124 4.91 -0.43 9.98
C PHE A 124 4.58 -1.01 8.60
N ALA A 125 3.46 -1.71 8.43
CA ALA A 125 3.18 -2.47 7.20
C ALA A 125 3.19 -1.61 5.92
N ARG A 126 2.79 -0.34 6.03
CA ARG A 126 2.80 0.63 4.92
C ARG A 126 4.16 1.29 4.66
N ASN A 127 5.17 1.00 5.47
CA ASN A 127 6.52 1.59 5.43
C ASN A 127 7.60 0.63 4.94
N VAL A 128 7.23 -0.58 4.53
CA VAL A 128 8.14 -1.64 4.12
C VAL A 128 7.73 -2.22 2.78
N ASN A 129 8.68 -2.86 2.08
CA ASN A 129 8.37 -3.59 0.86
C ASN A 129 7.74 -4.93 1.19
N TRP A 130 6.66 -5.27 0.47
CA TRP A 130 6.08 -6.60 0.43
C TRP A 130 6.64 -7.37 -0.76
N SER A 131 6.64 -8.68 -0.67
CA SER A 131 7.06 -9.55 -1.77
C SER A 131 5.84 -10.15 -2.48
N ILE A 132 5.97 -10.44 -3.78
CA ILE A 132 4.93 -11.16 -4.51
C ILE A 132 5.04 -12.65 -4.17
N ALA A 133 4.04 -13.17 -3.46
CA ALA A 133 3.93 -14.58 -3.11
C ALA A 133 3.37 -15.41 -4.26
N ASP A 134 2.28 -14.94 -4.88
CA ASP A 134 1.57 -15.65 -5.93
C ASP A 134 0.86 -14.71 -6.90
N SER A 135 0.50 -15.21 -8.08
CA SER A 135 -0.38 -14.56 -9.04
C SER A 135 -1.24 -15.60 -9.75
N GLU A 136 -2.51 -15.31 -9.92
CA GLU A 136 -3.48 -16.25 -10.51
C GLU A 136 -4.49 -15.53 -11.39
N VAL A 137 -5.23 -16.32 -12.15
CA VAL A 137 -6.40 -15.87 -12.93
C VAL A 137 -7.57 -16.78 -12.59
N THR A 138 -8.68 -16.18 -12.22
CA THR A 138 -9.93 -16.89 -11.97
C THR A 138 -11.01 -16.34 -12.89
N GLU A 139 -11.57 -17.16 -13.77
CA GLU A 139 -12.59 -16.76 -14.76
C GLU A 139 -12.16 -15.57 -15.65
N GLY A 140 -10.87 -15.44 -15.90
CA GLY A 140 -10.28 -14.37 -16.70
C GLY A 140 -9.82 -13.16 -15.89
N ASP A 141 -10.22 -13.03 -14.64
CA ASP A 141 -9.87 -11.92 -13.76
C ASP A 141 -8.53 -12.15 -13.05
N PRO A 142 -7.57 -11.23 -13.16
CA PRO A 142 -6.26 -11.37 -12.55
C PRO A 142 -6.30 -11.06 -11.05
N ALA A 143 -5.49 -11.81 -10.32
CA ALA A 143 -5.22 -11.55 -8.91
C ALA A 143 -3.75 -11.72 -8.58
N VAL A 144 -3.28 -10.99 -7.56
CA VAL A 144 -1.95 -11.09 -7.00
C VAL A 144 -2.02 -11.20 -5.50
N THR A 145 -1.17 -12.04 -4.91
CA THR A 145 -1.00 -12.14 -3.46
C THR A 145 0.37 -11.61 -3.09
N LEU A 146 0.39 -10.61 -2.21
CA LEU A 146 1.60 -10.05 -1.62
C LEU A 146 1.79 -10.61 -0.21
N GLU A 147 3.04 -10.74 0.22
CA GLU A 147 3.43 -11.27 1.51
C GLU A 147 4.33 -10.31 2.27
N LEU A 148 4.04 -10.13 3.54
CA LEU A 148 4.93 -9.52 4.52
C LEU A 148 5.15 -10.51 5.67
N LYS A 149 6.42 -10.71 6.02
CA LYS A 149 6.86 -11.46 7.21
C LYS A 149 7.63 -10.56 8.15
N ASP A 150 7.75 -11.01 9.38
CA ASP A 150 8.62 -10.36 10.34
C ASP A 150 10.08 -10.34 9.87
N ASP A 151 10.73 -9.25 10.18
CA ASP A 151 12.16 -9.04 9.98
C ASP A 151 12.75 -8.27 11.18
N SER A 152 14.03 -7.95 11.13
CA SER A 152 14.70 -7.22 12.21
C SER A 152 14.10 -5.83 12.46
N TYR A 153 13.57 -5.18 11.42
CA TYR A 153 12.94 -3.87 11.54
C TYR A 153 11.58 -3.97 12.27
N SER A 154 10.69 -4.85 11.81
CA SER A 154 9.38 -5.04 12.43
C SER A 154 9.50 -5.54 13.87
N ARG A 155 10.43 -6.47 14.14
CA ARG A 155 10.69 -7.00 15.48
C ARG A 155 11.25 -5.97 16.45
N SER A 156 11.95 -4.96 15.96
CA SER A 156 12.42 -3.86 16.83
C SER A 156 11.29 -3.02 17.43
N MET A 157 10.10 -3.05 16.82
CA MET A 157 8.90 -2.32 17.25
C MET A 157 7.83 -3.23 17.85
N TRP A 158 7.71 -4.43 17.32
CA TRP A 158 6.68 -5.42 17.68
C TRP A 158 7.28 -6.82 17.54
N ASP A 159 7.82 -7.36 18.65
CA ASP A 159 8.64 -8.57 18.66
C ASP A 159 7.81 -9.85 18.60
N PHE A 160 7.18 -10.07 17.45
CA PHE A 160 6.42 -11.27 17.14
C PHE A 160 6.73 -11.79 15.74
N SER A 161 6.67 -13.11 15.56
CA SER A 161 6.71 -13.74 14.25
C SER A 161 5.31 -13.79 13.65
N PHE A 162 5.16 -13.25 12.44
CA PHE A 162 3.89 -13.22 11.75
C PHE A 162 4.04 -13.43 10.25
N GLN A 163 2.93 -13.76 9.62
CA GLN A 163 2.77 -13.71 8.17
C GLN A 163 1.52 -12.89 7.85
N ALA A 164 1.66 -11.88 7.03
CA ALA A 164 0.55 -11.17 6.42
C ALA A 164 0.50 -11.50 4.93
N LEU A 165 -0.64 -11.99 4.45
CA LEU A 165 -0.93 -12.19 3.03
C LEU A 165 -2.01 -11.20 2.61
N TYR A 166 -1.74 -10.44 1.58
CA TYR A 166 -2.69 -9.48 1.00
C TYR A 166 -2.95 -9.84 -0.45
N LYS A 167 -4.13 -10.37 -0.72
CA LYS A 167 -4.59 -10.70 -2.08
C LYS A 167 -5.39 -9.54 -2.63
N VAL A 168 -5.09 -9.14 -3.86
CA VAL A 168 -5.84 -8.14 -4.62
C VAL A 168 -6.34 -8.81 -5.89
N SER A 169 -7.66 -8.81 -6.10
CA SER A 169 -8.33 -9.39 -7.26
C SER A 169 -9.07 -8.28 -8.01
N LEU A 170 -8.84 -8.20 -9.30
CA LEU A 170 -9.43 -7.17 -10.15
C LEU A 170 -10.51 -7.79 -11.04
N HIS A 171 -11.72 -7.23 -10.96
CA HIS A 171 -12.88 -7.63 -11.76
C HIS A 171 -13.31 -6.49 -12.69
N SER A 172 -14.36 -6.70 -13.49
CA SER A 172 -14.86 -5.71 -14.46
C SER A 172 -15.15 -4.33 -13.83
N THR A 173 -15.96 -4.29 -12.77
CA THR A 173 -16.36 -3.03 -12.10
C THR A 173 -16.02 -3.03 -10.62
N SER A 174 -15.27 -4.01 -10.14
CA SER A 174 -14.91 -4.12 -8.74
C SER A 174 -13.48 -4.55 -8.50
N LEU A 175 -12.94 -4.11 -7.37
CA LEU A 175 -11.67 -4.53 -6.79
C LEU A 175 -11.97 -5.20 -5.45
N SER A 176 -11.47 -6.42 -5.27
CA SER A 176 -11.58 -7.14 -4.00
C SER A 176 -10.21 -7.29 -3.36
N THR A 177 -10.15 -7.15 -2.05
CA THR A 177 -8.92 -7.36 -1.29
C THR A 177 -9.19 -8.31 -0.14
N THR A 178 -8.25 -9.21 0.15
CA THR A 178 -8.30 -10.13 1.29
C THR A 178 -7.00 -9.99 2.08
N LEU A 179 -7.09 -9.57 3.33
CA LEU A 179 -5.96 -9.53 4.26
C LEU A 179 -6.06 -10.71 5.22
N LYS A 180 -5.02 -11.55 5.23
CA LYS A 180 -4.88 -12.66 6.17
C LYS A 180 -3.65 -12.43 7.04
N ILE A 181 -3.85 -12.37 8.36
CA ILE A 181 -2.77 -12.28 9.35
C ILE A 181 -2.70 -13.62 10.09
N THR A 182 -1.53 -14.24 10.12
CA THR A 182 -1.27 -15.51 10.80
C THR A 182 -0.23 -15.29 11.89
N ASN A 183 -0.52 -15.77 13.08
CA ASN A 183 0.47 -15.84 14.14
C ASN A 183 1.44 -16.99 13.86
N MET A 184 2.70 -16.65 13.55
CA MET A 184 3.77 -17.61 13.29
C MET A 184 4.65 -17.84 14.52
N ASP A 185 4.42 -17.08 15.59
CA ASP A 185 5.14 -17.17 16.85
C ASP A 185 4.68 -18.37 17.70
N ASP A 186 5.36 -18.64 18.80
CA ASP A 186 5.02 -19.62 19.81
C ASP A 186 4.23 -19.04 20.98
N LYS A 187 4.01 -17.73 21.00
CA LYS A 187 3.22 -16.98 21.99
C LYS A 187 2.08 -16.20 21.32
N PRO A 188 0.98 -15.92 22.03
CA PRO A 188 -0.11 -15.12 21.49
C PRO A 188 0.35 -13.68 21.26
N PHE A 189 -0.25 -13.03 20.25
CA PHE A 189 -0.11 -11.60 20.03
C PHE A 189 -1.46 -10.94 19.75
N SER A 190 -1.45 -9.62 19.85
CA SER A 190 -2.64 -8.80 19.59
C SER A 190 -2.30 -7.65 18.67
N PHE A 191 -3.26 -7.28 17.83
CA PHE A 191 -3.15 -6.17 16.89
C PHE A 191 -4.52 -5.53 16.63
N ASN A 192 -4.51 -4.34 16.03
CA ASN A 192 -5.66 -3.78 15.32
C ASN A 192 -5.23 -3.35 13.92
N SER A 193 -6.20 -3.15 13.03
CA SER A 193 -5.88 -2.94 11.62
C SER A 193 -6.94 -2.10 10.92
N ALA A 194 -6.55 -1.45 9.83
CA ALA A 194 -7.47 -0.80 8.89
C ALA A 194 -6.88 -0.75 7.48
N LEU A 195 -7.76 -0.59 6.50
CA LEU A 195 -7.44 -0.20 5.14
C LEU A 195 -7.85 1.27 4.97
N HIS A 196 -6.86 2.17 4.99
CA HIS A 196 -7.06 3.62 4.98
C HIS A 196 -7.36 4.12 3.56
N THR A 197 -8.52 3.73 3.03
CA THR A 197 -8.88 3.92 1.62
C THR A 197 -9.23 5.37 1.30
N TYR A 198 -8.52 5.95 0.35
CA TYR A 198 -8.76 7.27 -0.22
C TYR A 198 -9.60 7.14 -1.49
N PHE A 199 -10.82 7.63 -1.47
CA PHE A 199 -11.69 7.65 -2.66
C PHE A 199 -11.65 9.02 -3.34
N ARG A 200 -11.58 9.02 -4.66
CA ARG A 200 -11.77 10.24 -5.45
C ARG A 200 -13.19 10.72 -5.31
N ALA A 201 -13.35 11.97 -4.89
CA ALA A 201 -14.66 12.55 -4.62
C ALA A 201 -14.66 14.05 -4.82
N SER A 202 -15.85 14.65 -4.96
CA SER A 202 -16.04 16.08 -4.83
C SER A 202 -16.62 16.39 -3.45
N ILE A 203 -15.87 17.10 -2.63
CA ILE A 203 -16.27 17.41 -1.25
C ILE A 203 -17.66 18.12 -1.16
N ALA A 204 -18.03 18.86 -2.21
CA ALA A 204 -19.29 19.60 -2.25
C ALA A 204 -20.53 18.71 -2.42
N GLY A 205 -20.36 17.48 -2.93
CA GLY A 205 -21.48 16.59 -3.24
C GLY A 205 -21.34 15.20 -2.64
N VAL A 206 -20.24 14.91 -1.96
CA VAL A 206 -19.96 13.58 -1.41
C VAL A 206 -20.87 13.26 -0.21
N SER A 207 -21.35 12.02 -0.15
CA SER A 207 -22.05 11.49 1.02
C SER A 207 -21.81 10.01 1.22
N VAL A 208 -21.88 9.55 2.47
CA VAL A 208 -21.77 8.13 2.85
C VAL A 208 -23.07 7.70 3.53
N LYS A 209 -23.69 6.63 3.02
CA LYS A 209 -24.89 5.99 3.57
C LYS A 209 -24.55 4.68 4.27
N GLY A 210 -25.40 4.34 5.25
CA GLY A 210 -25.34 3.07 5.97
C GLY A 210 -24.83 3.20 7.40
N LEU A 211 -24.39 4.37 7.83
CA LEU A 211 -23.79 4.58 9.16
C LEU A 211 -24.79 4.99 10.25
N LYS A 212 -26.05 5.30 9.90
CA LYS A 212 -27.08 5.69 10.87
C LYS A 212 -27.24 4.62 11.95
N GLY A 213 -27.23 5.07 13.21
CA GLY A 213 -27.36 4.22 14.39
C GLY A 213 -26.07 3.68 14.94
N CYS A 214 -24.95 3.77 14.20
CA CYS A 214 -23.63 3.37 14.71
C CYS A 214 -23.20 4.22 15.90
N LYS A 215 -22.51 3.62 16.86
CA LYS A 215 -21.77 4.37 17.87
C LYS A 215 -20.61 5.09 17.21
N THR A 216 -20.36 6.33 17.62
CA THR A 216 -19.27 7.13 17.06
C THR A 216 -18.23 7.49 18.11
N LEU A 217 -16.97 7.56 17.67
CA LEU A 217 -15.87 8.18 18.38
C LEU A 217 -15.36 9.33 17.50
N ASN A 218 -15.89 10.51 17.76
CA ASN A 218 -15.53 11.71 17.01
C ASN A 218 -14.23 12.30 17.57
N LYS A 219 -13.19 12.38 16.74
CA LYS A 219 -11.84 12.82 17.07
C LYS A 219 -11.55 14.26 16.62
N ASP A 220 -12.54 14.96 16.07
CA ASP A 220 -12.37 16.29 15.46
C ASP A 220 -11.80 17.31 16.43
N LEU A 221 -12.21 17.29 17.68
CA LEU A 221 -11.79 18.26 18.71
C LEU A 221 -10.56 17.80 19.48
N ASP A 222 -10.52 16.52 19.87
CA ASP A 222 -9.40 15.93 20.61
C ASP A 222 -9.20 14.48 20.19
N PRO A 223 -8.19 14.18 19.34
CA PRO A 223 -7.89 12.83 18.91
C PRO A 223 -7.54 11.85 20.04
N LYS A 224 -7.11 12.35 21.21
CA LYS A 224 -6.75 11.52 22.36
C LYS A 224 -7.93 11.20 23.25
N ASN A 225 -8.94 12.07 23.25
CA ASN A 225 -10.17 11.91 24.02
C ASN A 225 -11.37 12.10 23.09
N PRO A 226 -11.65 11.14 22.19
CA PRO A 226 -12.73 11.28 21.22
C PRO A 226 -14.08 11.38 21.90
N LEU A 227 -14.95 12.22 21.34
CA LEU A 227 -16.33 12.36 21.79
C LEU A 227 -17.13 11.13 21.38
N GLU A 228 -17.67 10.42 22.37
CA GLU A 228 -18.63 9.35 22.13
C GLU A 228 -19.98 9.91 21.70
N GLY A 229 -20.63 9.25 20.76
CA GLY A 229 -21.91 9.64 20.25
C GLY A 229 -22.61 8.54 19.47
N LYS A 230 -23.61 8.94 18.72
CA LYS A 230 -24.37 8.08 17.82
C LYS A 230 -24.65 8.82 16.52
N GLU A 231 -24.52 8.14 15.38
CA GLU A 231 -24.85 8.74 14.09
C GLU A 231 -26.39 8.75 13.89
N GLU A 232 -26.92 9.93 13.71
CA GLU A 232 -28.37 10.09 13.51
C GLU A 232 -28.73 10.41 12.04
N ARG A 233 -27.74 10.80 11.22
CA ARG A 233 -27.96 11.18 9.83
C ARG A 233 -28.12 9.94 8.95
N GLU A 234 -29.02 10.04 7.94
CA GLU A 234 -29.13 9.02 6.88
C GLU A 234 -27.91 9.03 5.95
N GLU A 235 -27.37 10.21 5.70
CA GLU A 235 -26.21 10.45 4.86
C GLU A 235 -25.21 11.32 5.62
N VAL A 236 -23.98 10.84 5.73
CA VAL A 236 -22.88 11.58 6.33
C VAL A 236 -22.17 12.37 5.25
N THR A 237 -22.07 13.67 5.41
CA THR A 237 -21.38 14.61 4.52
C THR A 237 -20.15 15.20 5.19
N PHE A 238 -19.32 15.94 4.45
CA PHE A 238 -18.04 16.47 4.92
C PHE A 238 -18.01 18.01 4.87
N PRO A 239 -18.79 18.70 5.70
CA PRO A 239 -18.88 20.18 5.67
C PRO A 239 -17.66 20.86 6.30
N GLY A 240 -16.78 20.12 6.96
CA GLY A 240 -15.58 20.57 7.65
C GLY A 240 -14.59 19.44 7.83
N PHE A 241 -13.64 19.61 8.76
CA PHE A 241 -12.77 18.54 9.19
C PHE A 241 -13.59 17.36 9.73
N VAL A 242 -13.27 16.16 9.33
CA VAL A 242 -13.90 14.91 9.79
C VAL A 242 -12.82 13.90 10.13
N ASP A 243 -12.82 13.41 11.37
CA ASP A 243 -12.05 12.25 11.83
C ASP A 243 -12.92 11.47 12.81
N CYS A 244 -13.73 10.54 12.29
CA CYS A 244 -14.75 9.86 13.08
C CYS A 244 -14.70 8.34 12.84
N ILE A 245 -14.61 7.59 13.94
CA ILE A 245 -14.73 6.14 13.96
C ILE A 245 -16.19 5.76 14.19
N TYR A 246 -16.71 4.82 13.41
CA TYR A 246 -18.04 4.24 13.51
C TYR A 246 -17.91 2.79 13.96
N LEU A 247 -18.22 2.52 15.22
CA LEU A 247 -18.11 1.19 15.82
C LEU A 247 -19.33 0.34 15.45
N GLY A 248 -19.09 -0.92 15.13
CA GLY A 248 -20.13 -1.85 14.69
C GLY A 248 -20.76 -1.43 13.38
N ALA A 249 -20.00 -0.89 12.46
CA ALA A 249 -20.46 -0.48 11.14
C ALA A 249 -21.03 -1.68 10.36
N PRO A 250 -22.05 -1.46 9.50
CA PRO A 250 -22.59 -2.53 8.66
C PRO A 250 -21.54 -3.01 7.65
N SER A 251 -21.74 -4.23 7.16
CA SER A 251 -20.84 -4.86 6.19
C SER A 251 -20.87 -4.21 4.80
N GLN A 252 -21.77 -3.26 4.56
CA GLN A 252 -21.83 -2.50 3.30
C GLN A 252 -22.15 -1.04 3.57
N LEU A 253 -21.37 -0.17 2.96
CA LEU A 253 -21.60 1.28 2.88
C LEU A 253 -21.75 1.69 1.42
N ILE A 254 -22.49 2.75 1.17
CA ILE A 254 -22.59 3.37 -0.17
C ILE A 254 -21.99 4.77 -0.10
N LEU A 255 -20.95 4.97 -0.89
CA LEU A 255 -20.32 6.26 -1.12
C LEU A 255 -20.88 6.85 -2.42
N ASP A 256 -21.64 7.97 -2.32
CA ASP A 256 -21.82 8.86 -3.46
C ASP A 256 -20.62 9.79 -3.51
N ASN A 257 -19.82 9.70 -4.57
CA ASN A 257 -18.55 10.43 -4.63
C ASN A 257 -18.72 11.92 -5.03
N GLY A 258 -19.96 12.37 -5.27
CA GLY A 258 -20.24 13.74 -5.71
C GLY A 258 -19.73 14.06 -7.12
N LEU A 259 -19.26 13.05 -7.88
CA LEU A 259 -18.79 13.14 -9.26
C LEU A 259 -19.71 12.37 -10.23
N GLY A 260 -20.84 11.90 -9.73
CA GLY A 260 -21.86 11.17 -10.48
C GLY A 260 -21.70 9.65 -10.40
N ASP A 261 -20.84 9.14 -9.54
CA ASP A 261 -20.65 7.70 -9.34
C ASP A 261 -21.08 7.32 -7.92
N LYS A 262 -21.67 6.13 -7.79
CA LYS A 262 -21.94 5.48 -6.51
C LYS A 262 -21.05 4.26 -6.37
N ILE A 263 -20.45 4.12 -5.21
CA ILE A 263 -19.47 3.07 -4.92
C ILE A 263 -20.00 2.28 -3.72
N ALA A 264 -20.25 1.00 -3.93
CA ALA A 264 -20.52 0.08 -2.83
C ALA A 264 -19.19 -0.37 -2.22
N ILE A 265 -19.06 -0.20 -0.91
CA ILE A 265 -17.91 -0.64 -0.13
C ILE A 265 -18.43 -1.74 0.79
N SER A 266 -18.16 -2.99 0.41
CA SER A 266 -18.60 -4.17 1.16
C SER A 266 -17.40 -4.82 1.85
N ASN A 267 -17.65 -5.45 2.99
CA ASN A 267 -16.59 -6.10 3.74
C ASN A 267 -17.06 -7.33 4.53
N SER A 268 -16.10 -8.17 4.93
CA SER A 268 -16.25 -9.17 5.97
C SER A 268 -15.14 -9.02 7.00
N SER A 269 -15.45 -9.27 8.27
CA SER A 269 -14.53 -9.21 9.42
C SER A 269 -13.94 -7.84 9.76
N TRP A 270 -14.19 -6.80 8.97
CA TRP A 270 -13.96 -5.42 9.35
C TRP A 270 -15.19 -4.93 10.10
N SER A 271 -15.10 -4.84 11.42
CA SER A 271 -16.27 -4.52 12.27
C SER A 271 -16.60 -3.05 12.33
N ASP A 272 -15.71 -2.19 11.88
CA ASP A 272 -15.79 -0.76 12.07
C ASP A 272 -15.50 -0.01 10.76
N ALA A 273 -15.94 1.23 10.69
CA ALA A 273 -15.58 2.14 9.61
C ALA A 273 -14.97 3.42 10.16
N VAL A 274 -14.14 4.08 9.36
CA VAL A 274 -13.61 5.40 9.68
C VAL A 274 -13.89 6.33 8.50
N LEU A 275 -14.41 7.50 8.81
CA LEU A 275 -14.51 8.60 7.85
C LEU A 275 -13.50 9.67 8.21
N TRP A 276 -12.73 10.07 7.21
CA TRP A 276 -11.72 11.10 7.38
C TRP A 276 -11.65 12.04 6.17
N ASN A 277 -11.58 13.33 6.45
CA ASN A 277 -11.18 14.36 5.49
C ASN A 277 -10.50 15.50 6.25
N PRO A 278 -9.28 15.91 5.89
CA PRO A 278 -8.50 16.92 6.59
C PRO A 278 -9.04 18.34 6.40
N HIS A 279 -9.96 18.56 5.46
CA HIS A 279 -10.51 19.85 5.08
C HIS A 279 -9.39 20.90 4.89
N GLN A 280 -9.53 22.09 5.40
CA GLN A 280 -8.56 23.17 5.25
C GLN A 280 -7.15 22.89 5.80
N GLN A 281 -6.96 21.82 6.59
CA GLN A 281 -5.62 21.40 7.01
C GLN A 281 -4.79 20.88 5.82
N MET A 282 -5.43 20.50 4.70
CA MET A 282 -4.79 20.11 3.44
C MET A 282 -5.42 20.86 2.26
N GLU A 283 -5.28 22.18 2.26
CA GLU A 283 -5.95 23.09 1.32
C GLU A 283 -5.75 22.69 -0.14
N ALA A 284 -4.59 22.11 -0.48
CA ALA A 284 -4.24 21.75 -1.85
C ALA A 284 -5.09 20.61 -2.43
N CYS A 285 -5.71 19.76 -1.62
CA CYS A 285 -6.37 18.56 -2.16
C CYS A 285 -7.61 18.07 -1.39
N TYR A 286 -7.99 18.67 -0.27
CA TYR A 286 -9.12 18.15 0.53
C TYR A 286 -10.45 18.09 -0.24
N LYS A 287 -10.56 18.89 -1.31
CA LYS A 287 -11.78 18.95 -2.13
C LYS A 287 -11.95 17.74 -3.05
N ASP A 288 -10.89 16.97 -3.25
CA ASP A 288 -10.79 15.96 -4.31
C ASP A 288 -10.89 14.52 -3.79
N PHE A 289 -11.02 14.34 -2.48
CA PHE A 289 -11.11 13.00 -1.88
C PHE A 289 -11.86 12.97 -0.55
N VAL A 290 -12.26 11.76 -0.17
CA VAL A 290 -12.62 11.40 1.20
C VAL A 290 -12.02 10.03 1.53
N CYS A 291 -11.73 9.77 2.80
CA CYS A 291 -11.42 8.43 3.25
C CYS A 291 -12.67 7.76 3.81
N VAL A 292 -12.93 6.55 3.33
CA VAL A 292 -13.89 5.62 3.89
C VAL A 292 -13.15 4.32 4.14
N GLU A 293 -12.84 4.08 5.40
CA GLU A 293 -11.89 3.03 5.78
C GLU A 293 -12.66 1.83 6.36
N ASN A 294 -12.29 0.63 5.94
CA ASN A 294 -12.66 -0.57 6.67
C ASN A 294 -11.65 -0.78 7.80
N ALA A 295 -12.14 -0.92 9.03
CA ALA A 295 -11.28 -0.98 10.20
C ALA A 295 -11.71 -2.11 11.17
N LYS A 296 -10.75 -2.58 11.93
CA LYS A 296 -10.91 -3.43 13.11
C LYS A 296 -10.21 -2.72 14.27
N ILE A 297 -10.98 -1.88 14.97
CA ILE A 297 -10.47 -1.03 16.05
C ILE A 297 -10.29 -1.81 17.34
N GLU A 298 -11.27 -2.68 17.64
CA GLU A 298 -11.12 -3.63 18.73
C GLU A 298 -9.97 -4.60 18.44
N THR A 299 -9.18 -4.86 19.46
CA THR A 299 -7.99 -5.70 19.36
C THR A 299 -8.35 -7.12 18.95
N VAL A 300 -7.70 -7.62 17.91
CA VAL A 300 -7.70 -9.04 17.52
C VAL A 300 -6.58 -9.75 18.26
N GLN A 301 -6.90 -10.79 19.00
CA GLN A 301 -5.92 -11.69 19.61
C GLN A 301 -5.81 -12.96 18.79
N LEU A 302 -4.59 -13.39 18.50
CA LEU A 302 -4.29 -14.65 17.81
C LEU A 302 -3.38 -15.51 18.68
N GLU A 303 -3.86 -16.72 18.97
CA GLU A 303 -3.03 -17.78 19.54
C GLU A 303 -2.02 -18.30 18.50
N PRO A 304 -0.94 -18.99 18.91
CA PRO A 304 0.00 -19.60 17.97
C PRO A 304 -0.68 -20.39 16.86
N LYS A 305 -0.29 -20.12 15.61
CA LYS A 305 -0.84 -20.73 14.37
C LYS A 305 -2.28 -20.35 14.03
N GLN A 306 -2.92 -19.50 14.81
CA GLN A 306 -4.23 -18.93 14.42
C GLN A 306 -4.07 -17.85 13.35
N SER A 307 -5.13 -17.65 12.58
CA SER A 307 -5.23 -16.62 11.56
C SER A 307 -6.52 -15.82 11.71
N TRP A 308 -6.43 -14.53 11.36
CA TRP A 308 -7.57 -13.66 11.11
C TRP A 308 -7.60 -13.33 9.63
N VAL A 309 -8.81 -13.30 9.05
CA VAL A 309 -9.02 -12.99 7.63
C VAL A 309 -10.09 -11.92 7.54
N ALA A 310 -9.83 -10.90 6.72
CA ALA A 310 -10.79 -9.85 6.46
C ALA A 310 -10.78 -9.46 4.97
N GLU A 311 -11.97 -9.16 4.44
CA GLU A 311 -12.17 -8.85 3.03
C GLU A 311 -12.77 -7.46 2.85
N GLN A 312 -12.38 -6.80 1.78
CA GLN A 312 -12.99 -5.56 1.29
C GLN A 312 -13.32 -5.74 -0.20
N LYS A 313 -14.50 -5.28 -0.62
CA LYS A 313 -14.85 -5.13 -2.03
C LYS A 313 -15.27 -3.69 -2.30
N ILE A 314 -14.66 -3.08 -3.30
CA ILE A 314 -14.99 -1.76 -3.83
C ILE A 314 -15.62 -1.96 -5.19
N GLU A 315 -16.85 -1.52 -5.40
CA GLU A 315 -17.62 -1.79 -6.61
C GLU A 315 -18.35 -0.54 -7.08
N LEU A 316 -18.19 -0.20 -8.36
CA LEU A 316 -18.99 0.83 -9.02
C LEU A 316 -20.42 0.27 -9.26
N VAL A 317 -21.46 0.96 -8.77
CA VAL A 317 -22.86 0.53 -8.83
C VAL A 317 -23.75 1.55 -9.54
#